data_799e675e63a9b34de58586dbde623958
#
_entry.id   799e675e63a9b34de58586dbde623958
#
_cell.length_a   1.000
_cell.length_b   1.000
_cell.length_c   1.000
_cell.angle_alpha   90.00
_cell.angle_beta   90.00
_cell.angle_gamma   90.00
#
_symmetry.space_group_name_H-M   'P 1'
#
loop_
_entity.id
_entity.type
_entity.pdbx_description
1 polymer ?
#
loop_
_entity_poly.entity_id
_entity_poly.type
_entity_poly.pdbx_seq_one_letter_code
_entity_poly.pdbx_strand_id
1 'polypeptide(L)'
;MFWGAWALGQGSVQAVAGEIDFQQDIRPILAEHCYQCHGADADRRQAGLRLDERAGATKHLSSGRRAIAPGRPKRSSLLYRIRAKDPDTRMPPGPSASLTAAQIALLQRWIEADAVYGTHWAFTAPVRSVLPDNGPNNGLNNEHKPWVRNAIDAFVLQRLQQQGLEPSPRAERRHLLRRISLLTRGFPPRPGEMQPDGRDEGAITKAIERWLASPHFGERMAQSWLDAARYADTAGHAADQPRTMWLFRDWVIDAINQDMPFDHFSVVQLAGDLLPEATAAQKIA
;
A
#
# COMPACT_ATOMS: atom_id res chain seq x y z
N MET A 1 26.35 -6.79 33.39
CA MET A 1 25.61 -6.03 32.36
C MET A 1 25.40 -6.96 31.19
N PHE A 2 24.24 -7.60 31.15
CA PHE A 2 23.95 -8.67 30.17
C PHE A 2 22.94 -8.13 29.13
N TRP A 3 23.39 -7.99 27.90
CA TRP A 3 22.51 -7.80 26.77
C TRP A 3 22.08 -9.18 26.26
N GLY A 4 20.84 -9.55 26.51
CA GLY A 4 20.23 -10.75 25.94
C GLY A 4 19.89 -10.53 24.50
N ALA A 5 20.55 -11.27 23.60
CA ALA A 5 20.20 -11.33 22.19
C ALA A 5 18.86 -12.07 22.03
N TRP A 6 17.83 -11.37 21.60
CA TRP A 6 16.58 -11.97 21.13
C TRP A 6 16.81 -12.52 19.71
N ALA A 7 17.01 -13.81 19.62
CA ALA A 7 16.97 -14.54 18.36
C ALA A 7 15.50 -14.63 17.88
N LEU A 8 15.11 -13.73 16.99
CA LEU A 8 13.87 -13.86 16.25
C LEU A 8 14.04 -15.03 15.26
N GLY A 9 13.37 -16.14 15.54
CA GLY A 9 13.29 -17.29 14.65
C GLY A 9 12.68 -16.86 13.31
N GLN A 10 13.48 -16.86 12.26
CA GLN A 10 13.03 -16.67 10.87
C GLN A 10 12.32 -17.95 10.45
N GLY A 11 11.03 -18.05 10.75
CA GLY A 11 10.14 -18.99 10.09
C GLY A 11 9.91 -18.50 8.67
N SER A 12 10.63 -19.07 7.72
CA SER A 12 10.34 -18.92 6.29
C SER A 12 8.99 -19.57 5.99
N VAL A 13 7.93 -18.77 5.93
CA VAL A 13 6.66 -19.20 5.32
C VAL A 13 6.90 -19.23 3.81
N GLN A 14 7.25 -20.41 3.30
CA GLN A 14 7.19 -20.67 1.88
C GLN A 14 5.72 -20.61 1.48
N ALA A 15 5.37 -19.67 0.61
CA ALA A 15 4.06 -19.65 -0.05
C ALA A 15 3.94 -20.93 -0.89
N VAL A 16 3.16 -21.88 -0.42
CA VAL A 16 2.81 -23.09 -1.16
C VAL A 16 1.89 -22.64 -2.30
N ALA A 17 2.30 -22.89 -3.54
CA ALA A 17 1.48 -22.64 -4.72
C ALA A 17 0.16 -23.40 -4.59
N GLY A 18 -0.93 -22.66 -4.30
CA GLY A 18 -2.27 -23.25 -4.17
C GLY A 18 -3.08 -22.84 -2.94
N GLU A 19 -2.50 -22.18 -1.95
CA GLU A 19 -3.23 -21.69 -0.78
C GLU A 19 -4.01 -20.40 -1.14
N ILE A 20 -5.30 -20.38 -0.82
CA ILE A 20 -6.19 -19.26 -1.12
C ILE A 20 -5.91 -18.15 -0.13
N ASP A 21 -5.46 -16.98 -0.61
CA ASP A 21 -5.28 -15.77 0.18
C ASP A 21 -6.62 -15.02 0.28
N PHE A 22 -7.11 -14.85 1.52
CA PHE A 22 -8.37 -14.14 1.74
C PHE A 22 -8.34 -12.70 1.22
N GLN A 23 -7.23 -11.97 1.42
CA GLN A 23 -7.15 -10.56 1.06
C GLN A 23 -7.03 -10.35 -0.45
N GLN A 24 -6.32 -11.23 -1.14
CA GLN A 24 -6.07 -11.12 -2.58
C GLN A 24 -7.15 -11.81 -3.42
N ASP A 25 -7.66 -12.96 -2.97
CA ASP A 25 -8.53 -13.81 -3.77
C ASP A 25 -10.01 -13.69 -3.41
N ILE A 26 -10.33 -13.58 -2.12
CA ILE A 26 -11.71 -13.68 -1.63
C ILE A 26 -12.32 -12.32 -1.31
N ARG A 27 -11.59 -11.48 -0.57
CA ARG A 27 -12.06 -10.17 -0.15
C ARG A 27 -12.51 -9.28 -1.31
N PRO A 28 -11.82 -9.21 -2.47
CA PRO A 28 -12.28 -8.42 -3.61
C PRO A 28 -13.66 -8.86 -4.12
N ILE A 29 -13.90 -10.18 -4.19
CA ILE A 29 -15.19 -10.73 -4.62
C ILE A 29 -16.31 -10.34 -3.65
N LEU A 30 -16.06 -10.51 -2.34
CA LEU A 30 -17.04 -10.15 -1.31
C LEU A 30 -17.28 -8.63 -1.25
N ALA A 31 -16.24 -7.82 -1.45
CA ALA A 31 -16.34 -6.36 -1.44
C ALA A 31 -17.17 -5.84 -2.60
N GLU A 32 -16.94 -6.35 -3.81
CA GLU A 32 -17.66 -5.93 -5.01
C GLU A 32 -19.14 -6.37 -5.00
N HIS A 33 -19.40 -7.59 -4.54
CA HIS A 33 -20.73 -8.20 -4.73
C HIS A 33 -21.59 -8.30 -3.45
N CYS A 34 -21.01 -8.15 -2.25
CA CYS A 34 -21.71 -8.50 -1.01
C CYS A 34 -21.68 -7.42 0.07
N TYR A 35 -20.56 -6.69 0.26
CA TYR A 35 -20.39 -5.81 1.41
C TYR A 35 -21.32 -4.61 1.42
N GLN A 36 -21.85 -4.19 0.28
CA GLN A 36 -22.82 -3.10 0.22
C GLN A 36 -24.05 -3.37 1.10
N CYS A 37 -24.50 -4.66 1.13
CA CYS A 37 -25.67 -5.09 1.91
C CYS A 37 -25.30 -5.99 3.10
N HIS A 38 -24.11 -6.59 3.12
CA HIS A 38 -23.66 -7.53 4.15
C HIS A 38 -22.29 -7.18 4.71
N GLY A 39 -22.01 -5.89 4.88
CA GLY A 39 -20.76 -5.34 5.37
C GLY A 39 -20.88 -4.65 6.73
N ALA A 40 -19.91 -3.76 6.99
CA ALA A 40 -19.77 -3.06 8.27
C ALA A 40 -20.87 -2.02 8.53
N ASP A 41 -21.43 -1.42 7.47
CA ASP A 41 -22.46 -0.38 7.57
C ASP A 41 -23.76 -0.95 8.18
N ALA A 42 -24.10 -0.51 9.38
CA ALA A 42 -25.25 -1.00 10.12
C ALA A 42 -26.60 -0.60 9.49
N ASP A 43 -26.64 0.59 8.88
CA ASP A 43 -27.88 1.16 8.32
C ASP A 43 -28.27 0.47 7.01
N ARG A 44 -27.27 0.00 6.25
CA ARG A 44 -27.48 -0.73 4.98
C ARG A 44 -27.52 -2.24 5.14
N ARG A 45 -27.19 -2.76 6.33
CA ARG A 45 -27.03 -4.19 6.56
C ARG A 45 -28.34 -4.96 6.48
N GLN A 46 -28.40 -5.92 5.56
CA GLN A 46 -29.54 -6.79 5.39
C GLN A 46 -29.40 -8.09 6.19
N ALA A 47 -30.52 -8.57 6.73
CA ALA A 47 -30.62 -9.83 7.51
C ALA A 47 -29.64 -9.93 8.70
N GLY A 48 -29.08 -8.82 9.18
CA GLY A 48 -28.05 -8.82 10.24
C GLY A 48 -26.77 -9.58 9.90
N LEU A 49 -26.53 -9.88 8.60
CA LEU A 49 -25.38 -10.64 8.14
C LEU A 49 -24.17 -9.72 7.90
N ARG A 50 -23.02 -10.14 8.42
CA ARG A 50 -21.71 -9.53 8.13
C ARG A 50 -20.81 -10.56 7.45
N LEU A 51 -20.43 -10.27 6.21
CA LEU A 51 -19.48 -11.10 5.45
C LEU A 51 -18.06 -10.52 5.47
N ASP A 52 -17.88 -9.33 6.00
CA ASP A 52 -16.59 -8.66 6.15
C ASP A 52 -15.80 -9.15 7.38
N GLU A 53 -16.42 -9.88 8.28
CA GLU A 53 -15.78 -10.50 9.44
C GLU A 53 -16.21 -11.96 9.64
N ARG A 54 -15.26 -12.79 10.08
CA ARG A 54 -15.50 -14.24 10.27
C ARG A 54 -16.62 -14.52 11.26
N ALA A 55 -16.64 -13.82 12.39
CA ALA A 55 -17.65 -14.04 13.43
C ALA A 55 -19.06 -13.80 12.91
N GLY A 56 -19.28 -12.70 12.16
CA GLY A 56 -20.57 -12.38 11.57
C GLY A 56 -21.00 -13.33 10.45
N ALA A 57 -20.06 -13.78 9.64
CA ALA A 57 -20.31 -14.66 8.51
C ALA A 57 -20.63 -16.11 8.93
N THR A 58 -20.07 -16.56 10.06
CA THR A 58 -20.21 -17.95 10.53
C THR A 58 -21.28 -18.15 11.62
N LYS A 59 -21.84 -17.06 12.16
CA LYS A 59 -22.91 -17.14 13.16
C LYS A 59 -24.21 -17.71 12.56
N HIS A 60 -25.08 -18.22 13.42
CA HIS A 60 -26.44 -18.58 13.02
C HIS A 60 -27.26 -17.31 12.74
N LEU A 61 -27.90 -17.29 11.61
CA LEU A 61 -28.88 -16.26 11.23
C LEU A 61 -30.24 -16.57 11.87
N SER A 62 -31.17 -15.61 11.83
CA SER A 62 -32.55 -15.80 12.28
C SER A 62 -33.26 -16.97 11.61
N SER A 63 -32.86 -17.34 10.40
CA SER A 63 -33.31 -18.53 9.67
C SER A 63 -32.81 -19.86 10.21
N GLY A 64 -31.97 -19.87 11.25
CA GLY A 64 -31.29 -21.06 11.77
C GLY A 64 -30.11 -21.55 10.91
N ARG A 65 -29.88 -20.94 9.73
CA ARG A 65 -28.76 -21.29 8.82
C ARG A 65 -27.55 -20.42 9.09
N ARG A 66 -26.39 -20.86 8.58
CA ARG A 66 -25.16 -20.05 8.54
C ARG A 66 -24.91 -19.57 7.12
N ALA A 67 -24.46 -18.33 6.96
CA ALA A 67 -24.03 -17.85 5.65
C ALA A 67 -22.82 -18.65 5.17
N ILE A 68 -21.84 -18.82 6.06
CA ILE A 68 -20.65 -19.63 5.83
C ILE A 68 -20.54 -20.66 6.95
N ALA A 69 -20.48 -21.93 6.57
CA ALA A 69 -20.18 -23.05 7.45
C ALA A 69 -18.77 -23.56 7.11
N PRO A 70 -17.73 -23.19 7.87
CA PRO A 70 -16.34 -23.59 7.58
C PRO A 70 -16.21 -25.10 7.36
N GLY A 71 -15.42 -25.51 6.34
CA GLY A 71 -15.25 -26.89 5.93
C GLY A 71 -16.49 -27.59 5.35
N ARG A 72 -17.63 -26.89 5.27
CA ARG A 72 -18.94 -27.48 4.89
C ARG A 72 -19.66 -26.69 3.81
N PRO A 73 -19.21 -26.67 2.56
CA PRO A 73 -19.78 -25.85 1.49
C PRO A 73 -21.26 -26.15 1.25
N LYS A 74 -21.70 -27.43 1.34
CA LYS A 74 -23.11 -27.83 1.20
C LYS A 74 -24.03 -27.28 2.29
N ARG A 75 -23.49 -26.88 3.46
CA ARG A 75 -24.23 -26.27 4.57
C ARG A 75 -24.10 -24.73 4.60
N SER A 76 -23.40 -24.15 3.65
CA SER A 76 -23.19 -22.71 3.52
C SER A 76 -24.28 -22.09 2.66
N SER A 77 -25.17 -21.28 3.26
CA SER A 77 -26.27 -20.65 2.52
C SER A 77 -25.79 -19.62 1.50
N LEU A 78 -24.60 -19.08 1.64
CA LEU A 78 -23.96 -18.21 0.65
C LEU A 78 -23.86 -18.93 -0.69
N LEU A 79 -23.28 -20.13 -0.75
CA LEU A 79 -23.13 -20.90 -2.00
C LEU A 79 -24.47 -21.28 -2.61
N TYR A 80 -25.46 -21.61 -1.77
CA TYR A 80 -26.81 -21.86 -2.26
C TYR A 80 -27.41 -20.64 -2.96
N ARG A 81 -27.29 -19.45 -2.34
CA ARG A 81 -27.87 -18.22 -2.87
C ARG A 81 -27.15 -17.69 -4.12
N ILE A 82 -25.82 -17.74 -4.17
CA ILE A 82 -25.09 -17.28 -5.36
C ILE A 82 -25.24 -18.20 -6.59
N ARG A 83 -25.73 -19.44 -6.38
CA ARG A 83 -26.03 -20.42 -7.44
C ARG A 83 -27.49 -20.51 -7.81
N ALA A 84 -28.35 -19.84 -7.06
CA ALA A 84 -29.81 -19.92 -7.30
C ALA A 84 -30.14 -19.33 -8.67
N LYS A 85 -31.02 -20.03 -9.40
CA LYS A 85 -31.57 -19.57 -10.68
C LYS A 85 -32.77 -18.64 -10.48
N ASP A 86 -33.49 -18.86 -9.39
CA ASP A 86 -34.64 -18.08 -9.01
C ASP A 86 -34.22 -16.67 -8.56
N PRO A 87 -34.70 -15.60 -9.21
CA PRO A 87 -34.34 -14.22 -8.90
C PRO A 87 -34.61 -13.80 -7.46
N ASP A 88 -35.66 -14.34 -6.81
CA ASP A 88 -36.03 -13.97 -5.44
C ASP A 88 -35.10 -14.62 -4.39
N THR A 89 -34.47 -15.69 -4.77
CA THR A 89 -33.52 -16.43 -3.91
C THR A 89 -32.07 -16.02 -4.18
N ARG A 90 -31.76 -15.61 -5.43
CA ARG A 90 -30.39 -15.37 -5.87
C ARG A 90 -29.78 -14.15 -5.18
N MET A 91 -28.50 -14.26 -4.86
CA MET A 91 -27.64 -13.16 -4.41
C MET A 91 -26.40 -13.06 -5.28
N PRO A 92 -25.94 -11.83 -5.59
CA PRO A 92 -26.61 -10.54 -5.38
C PRO A 92 -27.89 -10.43 -6.20
N PRO A 93 -28.86 -9.61 -5.78
CA PRO A 93 -30.08 -9.36 -6.54
C PRO A 93 -29.78 -8.53 -7.80
N GLY A 94 -30.56 -8.75 -8.86
CA GLY A 94 -30.41 -8.02 -10.14
C GLY A 94 -29.61 -8.79 -11.19
N PRO A 95 -29.84 -8.48 -12.47
CA PRO A 95 -29.27 -9.23 -13.60
C PRO A 95 -27.78 -8.98 -13.84
N SER A 96 -27.28 -7.81 -13.50
CA SER A 96 -25.87 -7.38 -13.76
C SER A 96 -24.90 -7.73 -12.63
N ALA A 97 -25.38 -8.26 -11.51
CA ALA A 97 -24.55 -8.50 -10.31
C ALA A 97 -24.12 -9.96 -10.14
N SER A 98 -24.24 -10.79 -11.17
CA SER A 98 -23.92 -12.23 -11.09
C SER A 98 -22.43 -12.47 -10.99
N LEU A 99 -22.03 -13.35 -10.06
CA LEU A 99 -20.66 -13.83 -9.96
C LEU A 99 -20.33 -14.75 -11.14
N THR A 100 -19.09 -14.73 -11.59
CA THR A 100 -18.60 -15.69 -12.59
C THR A 100 -18.46 -17.09 -12.01
N ALA A 101 -18.45 -18.11 -12.87
CA ALA A 101 -18.24 -19.50 -12.44
C ALA A 101 -16.90 -19.67 -11.70
N ALA A 102 -15.86 -18.95 -12.12
CA ALA A 102 -14.54 -18.95 -11.47
C ALA A 102 -14.60 -18.37 -10.05
N GLN A 103 -15.28 -17.23 -9.84
CA GLN A 103 -15.47 -16.62 -8.53
C GLN A 103 -16.27 -17.56 -7.59
N ILE A 104 -17.34 -18.19 -8.09
CA ILE A 104 -18.12 -19.16 -7.33
C ILE A 104 -17.28 -20.38 -6.93
N ALA A 105 -16.46 -20.90 -7.83
CA ALA A 105 -15.57 -22.01 -7.55
C ALA A 105 -14.50 -21.64 -6.52
N LEU A 106 -13.97 -20.43 -6.58
CA LEU A 106 -12.98 -19.90 -5.64
C LEU A 106 -13.57 -19.76 -4.23
N LEU A 107 -14.76 -19.17 -4.11
CA LEU A 107 -15.49 -19.07 -2.83
C LEU A 107 -15.82 -20.46 -2.24
N GLN A 108 -16.16 -21.42 -3.09
CA GLN A 108 -16.37 -22.81 -2.63
C GLN A 108 -15.11 -23.43 -2.05
N ARG A 109 -13.98 -23.35 -2.78
CA ARG A 109 -12.68 -23.87 -2.30
C ARG A 109 -12.24 -23.20 -1.00
N TRP A 110 -12.44 -21.90 -0.90
CA TRP A 110 -12.15 -21.17 0.33
C TRP A 110 -12.98 -21.66 1.52
N ILE A 111 -14.30 -21.92 1.33
CA ILE A 111 -15.15 -22.48 2.38
C ILE A 111 -14.73 -23.91 2.72
N GLU A 112 -14.33 -24.72 1.74
CA GLU A 112 -13.78 -26.07 1.94
C GLU A 112 -12.51 -26.04 2.78
N ALA A 113 -11.67 -25.01 2.62
CA ALA A 113 -10.47 -24.75 3.40
C ALA A 113 -10.76 -23.94 4.68
N ASP A 114 -11.87 -24.24 5.38
CA ASP A 114 -12.29 -23.64 6.65
C ASP A 114 -12.60 -22.15 6.66
N ALA A 115 -12.78 -21.54 5.50
CA ALA A 115 -13.12 -20.11 5.35
C ALA A 115 -12.25 -19.21 6.26
N VAL A 116 -10.94 -19.33 6.13
CA VAL A 116 -9.99 -18.54 6.92
C VAL A 116 -10.02 -17.10 6.45
N TYR A 117 -10.30 -16.18 7.38
CA TYR A 117 -10.20 -14.74 7.15
C TYR A 117 -8.78 -14.29 7.49
N GLY A 118 -8.08 -13.77 6.51
CA GLY A 118 -6.73 -13.23 6.71
C GLY A 118 -6.75 -11.90 7.48
N THR A 119 -5.63 -11.61 8.14
CA THR A 119 -5.37 -10.27 8.69
C THR A 119 -5.33 -9.25 7.55
N HIS A 120 -5.84 -8.04 7.80
CA HIS A 120 -5.76 -6.98 6.79
C HIS A 120 -4.29 -6.72 6.42
N TRP A 121 -4.02 -6.59 5.13
CA TRP A 121 -2.65 -6.47 4.58
C TRP A 121 -1.80 -5.39 5.26
N ALA A 122 -2.42 -4.28 5.68
CA ALA A 122 -1.73 -3.19 6.38
C ALA A 122 -1.14 -3.59 7.75
N PHE A 123 -1.63 -4.70 8.33
CA PHE A 123 -1.15 -5.25 9.61
C PHE A 123 -0.35 -6.54 9.43
N THR A 124 -0.03 -6.90 8.19
CA THR A 124 0.80 -8.05 7.87
C THR A 124 2.20 -7.57 7.53
N ALA A 125 3.23 -8.15 8.17
CA ALA A 125 4.60 -7.77 7.87
C ALA A 125 4.91 -8.04 6.38
N PRO A 126 5.58 -7.09 5.68
CA PRO A 126 5.96 -7.28 4.29
C PRO A 126 6.88 -8.50 4.13
N VAL A 127 6.57 -9.34 3.16
CA VAL A 127 7.40 -10.48 2.76
C VAL A 127 8.12 -10.13 1.47
N ARG A 128 9.43 -10.40 1.41
CA ARG A 128 10.21 -10.15 0.21
C ARG A 128 9.74 -11.06 -0.91
N SER A 129 9.24 -10.46 -1.99
CA SER A 129 8.79 -11.20 -3.17
C SER A 129 9.97 -11.87 -3.89
N VAL A 130 9.71 -13.03 -4.50
CA VAL A 130 10.66 -13.69 -5.40
C VAL A 130 10.82 -12.82 -6.64
N LEU A 131 12.07 -12.55 -7.04
CA LEU A 131 12.33 -11.79 -8.26
C LEU A 131 11.86 -12.58 -9.49
N PRO A 132 11.25 -11.89 -10.47
CA PRO A 132 10.98 -12.49 -11.77
C PRO A 132 12.28 -13.02 -12.43
N ASP A 133 12.17 -14.05 -13.26
CA ASP A 133 13.31 -14.67 -13.95
C ASP A 133 14.12 -13.70 -14.83
N ASN A 134 13.53 -12.58 -15.21
CA ASN A 134 14.21 -11.48 -15.90
C ASN A 134 14.99 -10.53 -14.98
N GLY A 135 15.15 -10.85 -13.70
CA GLY A 135 15.88 -10.04 -12.70
C GLY A 135 17.39 -10.01 -12.94
N PRO A 136 18.10 -9.03 -12.33
CA PRO A 136 19.52 -8.77 -12.58
C PRO A 136 20.46 -9.96 -12.23
N ASN A 137 20.00 -10.88 -11.37
CA ASN A 137 20.80 -12.01 -10.87
C ASN A 137 20.45 -13.37 -11.51
N ASN A 138 19.46 -13.45 -12.38
CA ASN A 138 18.91 -14.72 -12.86
C ASN A 138 19.45 -15.20 -14.20
N GLY A 139 20.71 -14.96 -14.53
CA GLY A 139 21.48 -15.67 -15.56
C GLY A 139 20.90 -15.82 -16.98
N LEU A 140 19.66 -15.38 -17.22
CA LEU A 140 18.97 -15.54 -18.49
C LEU A 140 19.49 -14.58 -19.54
N ASN A 141 19.66 -15.06 -20.76
CA ASN A 141 19.93 -14.28 -21.96
C ASN A 141 18.69 -13.45 -22.31
N ASN A 142 18.45 -12.39 -21.58
CA ASN A 142 17.35 -11.49 -21.87
C ASN A 142 17.89 -10.28 -22.64
N GLU A 143 17.30 -9.98 -23.78
CA GLU A 143 17.67 -8.83 -24.63
C GLU A 143 17.56 -7.51 -23.85
N HIS A 144 16.73 -7.45 -22.81
CA HIS A 144 16.54 -6.30 -21.95
C HIS A 144 17.40 -6.30 -20.67
N LYS A 145 18.34 -7.26 -20.51
CA LYS A 145 19.23 -7.34 -19.35
C LYS A 145 19.97 -6.02 -19.05
N PRO A 146 20.41 -5.24 -20.04
CA PRO A 146 21.03 -3.94 -19.81
C PRO A 146 20.06 -2.88 -19.23
N TRP A 147 18.75 -3.06 -19.41
CA TRP A 147 17.73 -2.15 -18.91
C TRP A 147 17.44 -2.37 -17.42
N VAL A 148 17.45 -3.63 -16.97
CA VAL A 148 17.20 -4.03 -15.57
C VAL A 148 18.42 -3.74 -14.72
N ARG A 149 18.31 -2.84 -13.75
CA ARG A 149 19.39 -2.41 -12.86
C ARG A 149 19.17 -2.83 -11.41
N ASN A 150 17.92 -2.99 -11.03
CA ASN A 150 17.51 -3.33 -9.67
C ASN A 150 16.27 -4.23 -9.67
N ALA A 151 15.84 -4.64 -8.49
CA ALA A 151 14.68 -5.52 -8.31
C ALA A 151 13.37 -4.89 -8.84
N ILE A 152 13.20 -3.59 -8.70
CA ILE A 152 11.99 -2.89 -9.17
C ILE A 152 11.90 -2.95 -10.69
N ASP A 153 13.01 -2.74 -11.38
CA ASP A 153 13.06 -2.84 -12.84
C ASP A 153 12.65 -4.22 -13.34
N ALA A 154 13.02 -5.29 -12.61
CA ALA A 154 12.63 -6.65 -12.95
C ALA A 154 11.10 -6.85 -12.93
N PHE A 155 10.43 -6.34 -11.91
CA PHE A 155 8.96 -6.39 -11.84
C PHE A 155 8.29 -5.51 -12.90
N VAL A 156 8.83 -4.32 -13.14
CA VAL A 156 8.32 -3.42 -14.19
C VAL A 156 8.47 -4.07 -15.56
N LEU A 157 9.62 -4.65 -15.88
CA LEU A 157 9.86 -5.34 -17.15
C LEU A 157 8.90 -6.53 -17.34
N GLN A 158 8.72 -7.35 -16.31
CA GLN A 158 7.75 -8.45 -16.34
C GLN A 158 6.34 -7.94 -16.69
N ARG A 159 5.93 -6.83 -16.07
CA ARG A 159 4.61 -6.25 -16.33
C ARG A 159 4.47 -5.71 -17.75
N LEU A 160 5.50 -5.04 -18.27
CA LEU A 160 5.54 -4.57 -19.65
C LEU A 160 5.42 -5.74 -20.62
N GLN A 161 6.20 -6.80 -20.44
CA GLN A 161 6.16 -8.01 -21.29
C GLN A 161 4.78 -8.69 -21.27
N GLN A 162 4.12 -8.77 -20.12
CA GLN A 162 2.74 -9.29 -20.02
C GLN A 162 1.73 -8.47 -20.83
N GLN A 163 2.01 -7.20 -21.07
CA GLN A 163 1.17 -6.30 -21.90
C GLN A 163 1.66 -6.19 -23.35
N GLY A 164 2.69 -6.94 -23.76
CA GLY A 164 3.29 -6.84 -25.08
C GLY A 164 3.98 -5.50 -25.34
N LEU A 165 4.44 -4.83 -24.27
CA LEU A 165 5.15 -3.55 -24.33
C LEU A 165 6.64 -3.74 -24.06
N GLU A 166 7.44 -2.86 -24.68
CA GLU A 166 8.87 -2.77 -24.44
C GLU A 166 9.23 -1.52 -23.62
N PRO A 167 10.36 -1.57 -22.87
CA PRO A 167 10.86 -0.40 -22.19
C PRO A 167 11.23 0.71 -23.17
N SER A 168 10.86 1.94 -22.83
CA SER A 168 11.29 3.11 -23.60
C SER A 168 12.82 3.29 -23.52
N PRO A 169 13.45 3.88 -24.54
CA PRO A 169 14.85 4.27 -24.48
C PRO A 169 15.15 5.15 -23.27
N ARG A 170 16.39 5.07 -22.80
CA ARG A 170 16.84 5.90 -21.68
C ARG A 170 16.69 7.39 -22.02
N ALA A 171 16.14 8.15 -21.08
CA ALA A 171 16.01 9.59 -21.21
C ALA A 171 17.37 10.27 -21.38
N GLU A 172 17.43 11.31 -22.20
CA GLU A 172 18.63 12.17 -22.31
C GLU A 172 19.01 12.72 -20.93
N ARG A 173 20.29 12.84 -20.69
CA ARG A 173 20.87 13.29 -19.41
C ARG A 173 20.25 14.58 -18.88
N ARG A 174 20.08 15.59 -19.74
CA ARG A 174 19.49 16.87 -19.35
C ARG A 174 18.03 16.70 -18.83
N HIS A 175 17.27 15.84 -19.48
CA HIS A 175 15.89 15.55 -19.05
C HIS A 175 15.86 14.76 -17.75
N LEU A 176 16.79 13.80 -17.58
CA LEU A 176 16.94 13.05 -16.36
C LEU A 176 17.30 13.95 -15.18
N LEU A 177 18.34 14.77 -15.30
CA LEU A 177 18.76 15.72 -14.27
C LEU A 177 17.63 16.70 -13.92
N ARG A 178 16.93 17.24 -14.94
CA ARG A 178 15.79 18.11 -14.69
C ARG A 178 14.68 17.41 -13.89
N ARG A 179 14.30 16.18 -14.26
CA ARG A 179 13.28 15.40 -13.54
C ARG A 179 13.69 15.14 -12.10
N ILE A 180 14.92 14.70 -11.88
CA ILE A 180 15.44 14.40 -10.53
C ILE A 180 15.45 15.66 -9.67
N SER A 181 15.92 16.80 -10.20
CA SER A 181 15.92 18.07 -9.45
C SER A 181 14.50 18.52 -9.07
N LEU A 182 13.55 18.42 -10.00
CA LEU A 182 12.15 18.75 -9.72
C LEU A 182 11.53 17.82 -8.68
N LEU A 183 11.86 16.53 -8.69
CA LEU A 183 11.40 15.56 -7.72
C LEU A 183 11.98 15.80 -6.34
N THR A 184 13.29 16.08 -6.27
CA THR A 184 14.02 16.16 -4.99
C THR A 184 14.00 17.55 -4.37
N ARG A 185 13.95 18.62 -5.16
CA ARG A 185 14.04 20.01 -4.67
C ARG A 185 12.86 20.91 -5.06
N GLY A 186 11.99 20.46 -5.97
CA GLY A 186 10.83 21.23 -6.44
C GLY A 186 11.12 22.25 -7.55
N PHE A 187 12.37 22.44 -7.95
CA PHE A 187 12.77 23.40 -8.99
C PHE A 187 13.84 22.82 -9.95
N PRO A 188 13.98 23.38 -11.17
CA PRO A 188 14.94 22.89 -12.15
C PRO A 188 16.39 23.11 -11.68
N PRO A 189 17.37 22.32 -12.17
CA PRO A 189 18.77 22.51 -11.88
C PRO A 189 19.26 23.83 -12.48
N ARG A 190 20.24 24.44 -11.84
CA ARG A 190 20.95 25.62 -12.35
C ARG A 190 21.75 25.27 -13.60
N PRO A 191 22.08 26.22 -14.50
CA PRO A 191 22.86 25.95 -15.70
C PRO A 191 24.14 25.17 -15.45
N GLY A 192 24.90 25.48 -14.41
CA GLY A 192 26.13 24.77 -14.03
C GLY A 192 25.88 23.35 -13.51
N GLU A 193 24.73 23.07 -12.95
CA GLU A 193 24.34 21.74 -12.47
C GLU A 193 23.87 20.79 -13.61
N MET A 194 23.55 21.34 -14.79
CA MET A 194 23.18 20.58 -15.98
C MET A 194 24.37 19.89 -16.64
N GLN A 195 25.56 20.33 -16.32
CA GLN A 195 26.82 19.76 -16.78
C GLN A 195 27.69 19.35 -15.58
N PRO A 196 27.24 18.34 -14.80
CA PRO A 196 28.07 17.87 -13.70
C PRO A 196 29.38 17.30 -14.24
N ASP A 197 30.44 17.45 -13.45
CA ASP A 197 31.79 16.96 -13.78
C ASP A 197 31.73 15.48 -14.18
N GLY A 198 32.14 15.19 -15.43
CA GLY A 198 32.06 13.85 -16.00
C GLY A 198 30.78 13.56 -16.81
N ARG A 199 30.91 12.64 -17.77
CA ARG A 199 29.83 12.20 -18.66
C ARG A 199 29.26 10.84 -18.26
N ASP A 200 29.77 10.22 -17.22
CA ASP A 200 29.43 8.90 -16.74
C ASP A 200 28.22 8.91 -15.77
N GLU A 201 27.77 7.73 -15.39
CA GLU A 201 26.70 7.55 -14.42
C GLU A 201 27.08 8.02 -13.01
N GLY A 202 28.34 7.91 -12.65
CA GLY A 202 28.85 8.38 -11.36
C GLY A 202 28.62 9.88 -11.16
N ALA A 203 28.68 10.68 -12.21
CA ALA A 203 28.36 12.10 -12.13
C ALA A 203 26.86 12.38 -11.87
N ILE A 204 25.98 11.56 -12.39
CA ILE A 204 24.54 11.65 -12.08
C ILE A 204 24.28 11.29 -10.61
N THR A 205 24.87 10.20 -10.14
CA THR A 205 24.77 9.76 -8.73
C THR A 205 25.25 10.85 -7.78
N LYS A 206 26.42 11.44 -8.03
CA LYS A 206 26.94 12.55 -7.23
C LYS A 206 26.02 13.79 -7.24
N ALA A 207 25.36 14.07 -8.36
CA ALA A 207 24.37 15.15 -8.42
C ALA A 207 23.13 14.83 -7.56
N ILE A 208 22.65 13.58 -7.60
CA ILE A 208 21.54 13.11 -6.78
C ILE A 208 21.88 13.23 -5.30
N GLU A 209 23.00 12.68 -4.86
CA GLU A 209 23.45 12.74 -3.46
C GLU A 209 23.53 14.18 -2.94
N ARG A 210 24.10 15.08 -3.74
CA ARG A 210 24.17 16.50 -3.41
C ARG A 210 22.80 17.15 -3.28
N TRP A 211 21.84 16.78 -4.12
CA TRP A 211 20.47 17.30 -4.07
C TRP A 211 19.65 16.72 -2.92
N LEU A 212 19.86 15.45 -2.58
CA LEU A 212 19.27 14.85 -1.38
C LEU A 212 19.79 15.47 -0.09
N ALA A 213 21.09 15.87 -0.07
CA ALA A 213 21.68 16.58 1.08
C ALA A 213 21.33 18.08 1.13
N SER A 214 20.56 18.59 0.18
CA SER A 214 20.13 20.00 0.16
C SER A 214 18.96 20.21 1.11
N PRO A 215 18.90 21.36 1.86
CA PRO A 215 17.75 21.70 2.68
C PRO A 215 16.42 21.75 1.89
N HIS A 216 16.50 22.05 0.60
CA HIS A 216 15.33 22.02 -0.29
C HIS A 216 14.70 20.64 -0.48
N PHE A 217 15.40 19.56 -0.13
CA PHE A 217 14.82 18.22 -0.13
C PHE A 217 13.70 18.13 0.90
N GLY A 218 13.96 18.54 2.15
CA GLY A 218 12.94 18.59 3.20
C GLY A 218 11.80 19.53 2.84
N GLU A 219 12.08 20.71 2.31
CA GLU A 219 11.03 21.66 1.85
C GLU A 219 10.11 21.01 0.80
N ARG A 220 10.70 20.29 -0.16
CA ARG A 220 9.93 19.59 -1.22
C ARG A 220 9.11 18.42 -0.69
N MET A 221 9.70 17.59 0.18
CA MET A 221 9.03 16.40 0.72
C MET A 221 7.97 16.75 1.77
N ALA A 222 8.18 17.82 2.55
CA ALA A 222 7.24 18.29 3.56
C ALA A 222 5.89 18.72 2.96
N GLN A 223 5.84 19.16 1.71
CA GLN A 223 4.61 19.66 1.08
C GLN A 223 3.45 18.66 1.22
N SER A 224 3.67 17.40 0.88
CA SER A 224 2.62 16.38 0.95
C SER A 224 2.12 16.14 2.38
N TRP A 225 3.01 16.22 3.36
CA TRP A 225 2.64 16.09 4.78
C TRP A 225 1.87 17.30 5.27
N LEU A 226 2.34 18.51 4.94
CA LEU A 226 1.69 19.77 5.31
C LEU A 226 0.30 19.88 4.67
N ASP A 227 0.13 19.45 3.42
CA ASP A 227 -1.17 19.39 2.74
C ASP A 227 -2.12 18.42 3.47
N ALA A 228 -1.63 17.23 3.85
CA ALA A 228 -2.42 16.26 4.61
C ALA A 228 -2.80 16.78 6.00
N ALA A 229 -1.88 17.49 6.67
CA ALA A 229 -2.10 18.17 7.96
C ALA A 229 -2.97 19.43 7.84
N ARG A 230 -3.33 19.85 6.62
CA ARG A 230 -4.07 21.09 6.35
C ARG A 230 -3.36 22.33 6.90
N TYR A 231 -2.04 22.37 6.77
CA TYR A 231 -1.24 23.52 7.16
C TYR A 231 -1.65 24.77 6.37
N ALA A 232 -1.76 25.89 7.04
CA ALA A 232 -1.95 27.19 6.41
C ALA A 232 -1.39 28.30 7.30
N ASP A 233 -0.83 29.35 6.68
CA ASP A 233 -0.34 30.56 7.35
C ASP A 233 -1.48 31.54 7.70
N THR A 234 -2.69 31.26 7.23
CA THR A 234 -3.89 32.07 7.50
C THR A 234 -5.07 31.18 7.89
N ALA A 235 -6.13 31.81 8.41
CA ALA A 235 -7.35 31.07 8.78
C ALA A 235 -8.16 30.58 7.56
N GLY A 236 -7.94 31.16 6.38
CA GLY A 236 -8.57 30.77 5.11
C GLY A 236 -10.08 31.04 5.02
N HIS A 237 -10.66 31.78 5.97
CA HIS A 237 -12.11 32.02 6.02
C HIS A 237 -12.44 33.49 6.32
N ALA A 238 -13.50 34.00 5.74
CA ALA A 238 -14.09 35.34 5.93
C ALA A 238 -13.09 36.50 6.16
N ALA A 239 -12.49 36.59 7.33
CA ALA A 239 -11.54 37.64 7.70
C ALA A 239 -10.08 37.28 7.43
N ASP A 240 -9.79 36.06 7.01
CA ASP A 240 -8.46 35.51 6.65
C ASP A 240 -7.30 36.00 7.53
N GLN A 241 -7.46 35.88 8.84
CA GLN A 241 -6.47 36.37 9.80
C GLN A 241 -5.18 35.53 9.75
N PRO A 242 -3.99 36.14 9.84
CA PRO A 242 -2.72 35.43 9.93
C PRO A 242 -2.69 34.47 11.11
N ARG A 243 -2.04 33.30 10.92
CA ARG A 243 -1.80 32.28 11.94
C ARG A 243 -0.30 32.05 12.11
N THR A 244 0.14 31.92 13.35
CA THR A 244 1.54 31.62 13.66
C THR A 244 1.73 30.10 13.77
N MET A 245 1.89 29.44 12.63
CA MET A 245 2.07 27.99 12.55
C MET A 245 3.41 27.57 11.90
N TRP A 246 4.25 28.55 11.55
CA TRP A 246 5.50 28.32 10.82
C TRP A 246 6.47 27.39 11.58
N LEU A 247 6.45 27.37 12.91
CA LEU A 247 7.28 26.48 13.74
C LEU A 247 6.99 25.00 13.42
N PHE A 248 5.73 24.62 13.28
CA PHE A 248 5.35 23.25 12.88
C PHE A 248 5.84 22.93 11.47
N ARG A 249 5.66 23.83 10.51
CA ARG A 249 6.20 23.64 9.15
C ARG A 249 7.71 23.40 9.16
N ASP A 250 8.44 24.26 9.84
CA ASP A 250 9.89 24.19 9.89
C ASP A 250 10.35 22.91 10.60
N TRP A 251 9.66 22.50 11.68
CA TRP A 251 9.93 21.22 12.33
C TRP A 251 9.74 20.02 11.37
N VAL A 252 8.68 20.01 10.57
CA VAL A 252 8.43 18.93 9.59
C VAL A 252 9.55 18.90 8.53
N ILE A 253 9.98 20.06 8.03
CA ILE A 253 11.08 20.20 7.08
C ILE A 253 12.38 19.65 7.68
N ASP A 254 12.70 20.05 8.89
CA ASP A 254 13.89 19.62 9.61
C ASP A 254 13.90 18.13 9.91
N ALA A 255 12.78 17.57 10.35
CA ALA A 255 12.63 16.15 10.60
C ALA A 255 12.90 15.30 9.35
N ILE A 256 12.40 15.75 8.18
CA ILE A 256 12.65 15.10 6.90
C ILE A 256 14.13 15.23 6.48
N ASN A 257 14.72 16.43 6.61
CA ASN A 257 16.13 16.64 6.27
C ASN A 257 17.10 15.86 7.19
N GLN A 258 16.67 15.52 8.40
CA GLN A 258 17.43 14.69 9.35
C GLN A 258 17.16 13.19 9.15
N ASP A 259 16.36 12.82 8.14
CA ASP A 259 15.94 11.42 7.87
C ASP A 259 15.36 10.76 9.13
N MET A 260 14.49 11.50 9.85
CA MET A 260 13.87 10.99 11.08
C MET A 260 13.07 9.72 10.76
N PRO A 261 13.28 8.59 11.47
CA PRO A 261 12.50 7.38 11.28
C PRO A 261 10.99 7.64 11.41
N PHE A 262 10.20 7.07 10.51
CA PHE A 262 8.76 7.37 10.41
C PHE A 262 7.98 7.00 11.68
N ASP A 263 8.35 5.94 12.37
CA ASP A 263 7.77 5.55 13.65
C ASP A 263 8.01 6.61 14.72
N HIS A 264 9.24 7.13 14.83
CA HIS A 264 9.56 8.23 15.75
C HIS A 264 8.84 9.51 15.34
N PHE A 265 8.86 9.88 14.07
CA PHE A 265 8.14 11.02 13.54
C PHE A 265 6.64 10.95 13.91
N SER A 266 6.01 9.79 13.70
CA SER A 266 4.59 9.58 14.00
C SER A 266 4.27 9.72 15.48
N VAL A 267 5.13 9.17 16.36
CA VAL A 267 4.96 9.29 17.81
C VAL A 267 5.03 10.75 18.25
N VAL A 268 6.02 11.49 17.74
CA VAL A 268 6.20 12.92 18.10
C VAL A 268 5.04 13.77 17.59
N GLN A 269 4.53 13.50 16.37
CA GLN A 269 3.35 14.19 15.82
C GLN A 269 2.06 13.95 16.60
N LEU A 270 1.89 12.79 17.21
CA LEU A 270 0.65 12.41 17.90
C LEU A 270 0.70 12.69 19.41
N ALA A 271 1.87 12.66 20.02
CA ALA A 271 2.05 12.66 21.46
C ALA A 271 3.38 13.30 21.89
N GLY A 272 3.93 14.23 21.13
CA GLY A 272 5.22 14.85 21.40
C GLY A 272 5.25 15.59 22.76
N ASP A 273 4.16 16.23 23.10
CA ASP A 273 3.98 16.93 24.39
C ASP A 273 3.82 15.98 25.58
N LEU A 274 3.42 14.73 25.35
CA LEU A 274 3.23 13.70 26.37
C LEU A 274 4.48 12.86 26.63
N LEU A 275 5.54 13.06 25.86
CA LEU A 275 6.79 12.33 26.04
C LEU A 275 7.47 12.74 27.36
N PRO A 276 8.11 11.82 28.08
CA PRO A 276 8.87 12.15 29.27
C PRO A 276 9.95 13.20 28.94
N GLU A 277 10.00 14.28 29.72
CA GLU A 277 10.94 15.39 29.52
C GLU A 277 10.90 15.99 28.11
N ALA A 278 9.70 16.09 27.53
CA ALA A 278 9.50 16.58 26.15
C ALA A 278 10.23 17.90 25.88
N THR A 279 11.06 17.90 24.85
CA THR A 279 11.80 19.08 24.37
C THR A 279 10.86 20.09 23.72
N ALA A 280 11.31 21.34 23.54
CA ALA A 280 10.54 22.35 22.80
C ALA A 280 10.21 21.89 21.37
N ALA A 281 11.15 21.24 20.68
CA ALA A 281 10.94 20.70 19.33
C ALA A 281 9.84 19.61 19.30
N GLN A 282 9.81 18.72 20.28
CA GLN A 282 8.77 17.69 20.39
C GLN A 282 7.38 18.24 20.74
N LYS A 283 7.32 19.40 21.41
CA LYS A 283 6.05 20.09 21.70
C LYS A 283 5.53 20.92 20.53
N ILE A 284 6.40 21.27 19.57
CA ILE A 284 6.05 21.99 18.33
C ILE A 284 5.49 21.03 17.28
N ALA A 285 5.97 19.81 17.30
CA ALA A 285 5.53 18.74 16.38
C ALA A 285 4.05 18.42 16.53
#